data_e40a6fd9af94e2f75652656760e89eae
#
_entry.id   e40a6fd9af94e2f75652656760e89eae
#
_cell.length_a   1.000
_cell.length_b   1.000
_cell.length_c   1.000
_cell.angle_alpha   90.00
_cell.angle_beta   90.00
_cell.angle_gamma   90.00
#
_symmetry.space_group_name_H-M   'P 1'
#
loop_
_entity.id
_entity.type
_entity.pdbx_description
1 polymer ?
#
loop_
_entity_poly.entity_id
_entity_poly.type
_entity_poly.pdbx_seq_one_letter_code
_entity_poly.pdbx_strand_id
1 'polypeptide(L)'
;MRVVLDTNIVLDAFVFDDPGARPLKSALAAHQLEWIATKAMRDELVRVLGYPKIVPRMLFHQVSVAHVLAQFDGQAMLVDTAPKAGVTCRDPDDQMFIDLAVSHQALLLSKDQAVLCMRKRLQGCSVKVQETVD
;
A
#
# COMPACT_ATOMS: atom_id res chain seq x y z
N MET A 1 -8.97 -12.26 -3.57
CA MET A 1 -8.74 -10.97 -4.28
C MET A 1 -7.39 -10.40 -3.86
N ARG A 2 -6.59 -10.00 -4.83
CA ARG A 2 -5.29 -9.38 -4.56
C ARG A 2 -5.45 -7.90 -4.33
N VAL A 3 -4.64 -7.36 -3.41
CA VAL A 3 -4.64 -5.94 -3.08
C VAL A 3 -3.21 -5.41 -3.05
N VAL A 4 -3.04 -4.20 -3.59
CA VAL A 4 -1.79 -3.43 -3.52
C VAL A 4 -2.05 -2.23 -2.61
N LEU A 5 -1.19 -2.03 -1.63
CA LEU A 5 -1.32 -0.95 -0.65
C LEU A 5 -0.24 0.10 -0.89
N ASP A 6 -0.66 1.35 -1.12
CA ASP A 6 0.25 2.49 -1.07
C ASP A 6 0.85 2.57 0.34
N THR A 7 2.07 3.08 0.46
CA THR A 7 2.79 3.17 1.73
C THR A 7 1.97 3.88 2.81
N ASN A 8 1.25 4.95 2.47
CA ASN A 8 0.42 5.66 3.45
C ASN A 8 -0.71 4.80 4.01
N ILE A 9 -1.25 3.88 3.22
CA ILE A 9 -2.26 2.93 3.69
C ILE A 9 -1.64 1.94 4.68
N VAL A 10 -0.41 1.48 4.42
CA VAL A 10 0.33 0.63 5.36
C VAL A 10 0.54 1.36 6.69
N LEU A 11 0.92 2.63 6.64
CA LEU A 11 1.10 3.45 7.85
C LEU A 11 -0.21 3.61 8.62
N ASP A 12 -1.32 3.87 7.93
CA ASP A 12 -2.63 3.99 8.57
C ASP A 12 -3.00 2.72 9.33
N ALA A 13 -2.73 1.56 8.73
CA ALA A 13 -3.09 0.27 9.30
C ALA A 13 -2.16 -0.13 10.46
N PHE A 14 -0.85 0.05 10.31
CA PHE A 14 0.13 -0.58 11.21
C PHE A 14 0.92 0.40 12.07
N VAL A 15 0.82 1.70 11.84
CA VAL A 15 1.46 2.73 12.67
C VAL A 15 0.42 3.58 13.38
N PHE A 16 -0.51 4.18 12.62
CA PHE A 16 -1.42 5.20 13.15
C PHE A 16 -2.70 4.63 13.77
N ASP A 17 -2.96 3.34 13.58
CA ASP A 17 -4.20 2.69 14.01
C ASP A 17 -5.43 3.50 13.59
N ASP A 18 -5.45 3.95 12.35
CA ASP A 18 -6.53 4.73 11.78
C ASP A 18 -7.81 3.88 11.76
N PRO A 19 -8.92 4.38 12.32
CA PRO A 19 -10.20 3.65 12.29
C PRO A 19 -10.63 3.25 10.88
N GLY A 20 -10.34 4.09 9.87
CA GLY A 20 -10.66 3.79 8.47
C GLY A 20 -9.89 2.61 7.90
N ALA A 21 -8.77 2.21 8.52
CA ALA A 21 -7.96 1.07 8.08
C ALA A 21 -8.35 -0.24 8.79
N ARG A 22 -9.27 -0.21 9.76
CA ARG A 22 -9.66 -1.42 10.51
C ARG A 22 -10.28 -2.50 9.63
N PRO A 23 -11.18 -2.19 8.67
CA PRO A 23 -11.70 -3.22 7.77
C PRO A 23 -10.60 -3.91 6.96
N LEU A 24 -9.59 -3.15 6.52
CA LEU A 24 -8.44 -3.70 5.81
C LEU A 24 -7.66 -4.66 6.71
N LYS A 25 -7.33 -4.23 7.94
CA LYS A 25 -6.59 -5.08 8.89
C LYS A 25 -7.33 -6.37 9.16
N SER A 26 -8.66 -6.31 9.36
CA SER A 26 -9.48 -7.49 9.60
C SER A 26 -9.48 -8.43 8.40
N ALA A 27 -9.62 -7.89 7.19
CA ALA A 27 -9.64 -8.68 5.97
C ALA A 27 -8.28 -9.37 5.72
N LEU A 28 -7.18 -8.68 6.01
CA LEU A 28 -5.83 -9.26 5.88
C LEU A 28 -5.61 -10.36 6.92
N ALA A 29 -6.00 -10.13 8.18
CA ALA A 29 -5.85 -11.12 9.24
C ALA A 29 -6.69 -12.38 8.99
N ALA A 30 -7.86 -12.22 8.36
CA ALA A 30 -8.76 -13.31 8.02
C ALA A 30 -8.44 -13.98 6.68
N HIS A 31 -7.37 -13.54 6.01
CA HIS A 31 -6.95 -14.02 4.68
C HIS A 31 -8.04 -13.86 3.61
N GLN A 32 -8.90 -12.87 3.76
CA GLN A 32 -9.91 -12.51 2.76
C GLN A 32 -9.33 -11.73 1.60
N LEU A 33 -8.22 -11.03 1.83
CA LEU A 33 -7.44 -10.30 0.84
C LEU A 33 -6.02 -10.84 0.81
N GLU A 34 -5.46 -10.93 -0.37
CA GLU A 34 -4.07 -11.31 -0.59
C GLU A 34 -3.28 -10.03 -0.88
N TRP A 35 -2.48 -9.59 0.10
CA TRP A 35 -1.65 -8.39 -0.05
C TRP A 35 -0.38 -8.77 -0.80
N ILE A 36 -0.19 -8.18 -1.97
CA ILE A 36 1.03 -8.38 -2.77
C ILE A 36 1.86 -7.10 -2.75
N ALA A 37 3.16 -7.26 -2.73
CA ALA A 37 4.11 -6.15 -2.72
C ALA A 37 5.43 -6.59 -3.35
N THR A 38 6.23 -5.61 -3.74
CA THR A 38 7.58 -5.86 -4.27
C THR A 38 8.63 -5.48 -3.23
N LYS A 39 9.86 -5.92 -3.45
CA LYS A 39 10.99 -5.52 -2.60
C LYS A 39 11.16 -3.99 -2.56
N ALA A 40 10.96 -3.31 -3.69
CA ALA A 40 11.07 -1.86 -3.76
C ALA A 40 10.05 -1.17 -2.84
N MET A 41 8.84 -1.71 -2.73
CA MET A 41 7.81 -1.20 -1.82
C MET A 41 8.21 -1.39 -0.36
N ARG A 42 8.80 -2.53 -0.03
CA ARG A 42 9.33 -2.78 1.32
C ARG A 42 10.46 -1.81 1.64
N ASP A 43 11.36 -1.59 0.71
CA ASP A 43 12.48 -0.64 0.88
C ASP A 43 11.97 0.78 1.11
N GLU A 44 10.93 1.20 0.39
CA GLU A 44 10.30 2.50 0.61
C GLU A 44 9.70 2.58 2.01
N LEU A 45 9.00 1.55 2.47
CA LEU A 45 8.44 1.51 3.81
C LEU A 45 9.53 1.71 4.86
N VAL A 46 10.66 1.02 4.72
CA VAL A 46 11.80 1.17 5.65
C VAL A 46 12.26 2.63 5.68
N ARG A 47 12.40 3.28 4.53
CA ARG A 47 12.80 4.70 4.46
C ARG A 47 11.80 5.60 5.14
N VAL A 48 10.51 5.42 4.83
CA VAL A 48 9.43 6.25 5.37
C VAL A 48 9.33 6.14 6.87
N LEU A 49 9.54 4.95 7.44
CA LEU A 49 9.52 4.75 8.88
C LEU A 49 10.63 5.53 9.61
N GLY A 50 11.67 5.96 8.89
CA GLY A 50 12.73 6.81 9.44
C GLY A 50 12.54 8.30 9.19
N TYR A 51 11.46 8.72 8.56
CA TYR A 51 11.24 10.14 8.25
C TYR A 51 10.96 10.95 9.53
N PRO A 52 11.47 12.22 9.61
CA PRO A 52 11.26 13.06 10.79
C PRO A 52 9.79 13.30 11.16
N LYS A 53 8.88 13.22 10.18
CA LYS A 53 7.44 13.37 10.43
C LYS A 53 6.81 12.10 10.98
N ILE A 54 7.42 10.95 10.75
CA ILE A 54 6.85 9.64 11.10
C ILE A 54 7.37 9.15 12.45
N VAL A 55 8.67 9.36 12.74
CA VAL A 55 9.29 8.85 13.96
C VAL A 55 8.56 9.29 15.23
N PRO A 56 8.18 10.58 15.43
CA PRO A 56 7.43 10.97 16.64
C PRO A 56 6.06 10.29 16.74
N ARG A 57 5.40 10.05 15.60
CA ARG A 57 4.09 9.39 15.60
C ARG A 57 4.22 7.91 15.97
N MET A 58 5.31 7.26 15.54
CA MET A 58 5.59 5.88 15.96
C MET A 58 5.82 5.79 17.47
N LEU A 59 6.54 6.75 18.05
CA LEU A 59 6.75 6.82 19.49
C LEU A 59 5.43 7.03 20.22
N PHE A 60 4.59 7.92 19.72
CA PHE A 60 3.27 8.17 20.31
C PHE A 60 2.41 6.89 20.33
N HIS A 61 2.41 6.13 19.25
CA HIS A 61 1.63 4.88 19.14
C HIS A 61 2.35 3.67 19.72
N GLN A 62 3.56 3.85 20.26
CA GLN A 62 4.37 2.77 20.85
C GLN A 62 4.64 1.64 19.85
N VAL A 63 4.95 2.01 18.61
CA VAL A 63 5.21 1.07 17.52
C VAL A 63 6.66 1.21 17.09
N SER A 64 7.36 0.07 16.95
CA SER A 64 8.75 0.04 16.48
C SER A 64 8.81 -0.26 14.98
N VAL A 65 9.93 0.10 14.35
CA VAL A 65 10.21 -0.28 12.95
C VAL A 65 10.13 -1.80 12.79
N ALA A 66 10.76 -2.53 13.71
CA ALA A 66 10.77 -4.00 13.66
C ALA A 66 9.35 -4.57 13.71
N HIS A 67 8.45 -3.98 14.51
CA HIS A 67 7.06 -4.44 14.60
C HIS A 67 6.32 -4.24 13.26
N VAL A 68 6.45 -3.06 12.64
CA VAL A 68 5.80 -2.77 11.36
C VAL A 68 6.32 -3.70 10.27
N LEU A 69 7.63 -3.90 10.20
CA LEU A 69 8.21 -4.79 9.19
C LEU A 69 7.82 -6.24 9.42
N ALA A 70 7.66 -6.67 10.69
CA ALA A 70 7.16 -8.01 10.98
C ALA A 70 5.72 -8.19 10.49
N GLN A 71 4.87 -7.19 10.63
CA GLN A 71 3.51 -7.22 10.09
C GLN A 71 3.52 -7.30 8.56
N PHE A 72 4.36 -6.49 7.93
CA PHE A 72 4.53 -6.55 6.47
C PHE A 72 4.98 -7.94 6.03
N ASP A 73 6.05 -8.44 6.62
CA ASP A 73 6.65 -9.72 6.21
C ASP A 73 5.71 -10.91 6.49
N GLY A 74 4.88 -10.81 7.51
CA GLY A 74 3.94 -11.87 7.88
C GLY A 74 2.65 -11.86 7.06
N GLN A 75 2.29 -10.74 6.46
CA GLN A 75 0.99 -10.61 5.78
C GLN A 75 1.11 -10.29 4.30
N ALA A 76 2.18 -9.65 3.84
CA ALA A 76 2.38 -9.37 2.43
C ALA A 76 3.13 -10.53 1.76
N MET A 77 2.70 -10.86 0.54
CA MET A 77 3.44 -11.79 -0.31
C MET A 77 4.31 -10.98 -1.26
N LEU A 78 5.63 -11.20 -1.20
CA LEU A 78 6.55 -10.56 -2.13
C LEU A 78 6.44 -11.20 -3.50
N VAL A 79 6.30 -10.35 -4.51
CA VAL A 79 6.23 -10.76 -5.92
C VAL A 79 7.27 -9.98 -6.72
N ASP A 80 7.53 -10.42 -7.93
CA ASP A 80 8.50 -9.76 -8.81
C ASP A 80 8.03 -8.35 -9.20
N THR A 81 9.01 -7.48 -9.45
CA THR A 81 8.74 -6.14 -9.96
C THR A 81 7.95 -6.21 -11.26
N ALA A 82 6.84 -5.47 -11.32
CA ALA A 82 6.00 -5.43 -12.50
C ALA A 82 6.60 -4.52 -13.59
N PRO A 83 6.34 -4.80 -14.87
CA PRO A 83 6.73 -3.88 -15.94
C PRO A 83 5.93 -2.59 -15.84
N LYS A 84 6.47 -1.53 -16.45
CA LYS A 84 5.79 -0.23 -16.50
C LYS A 84 4.42 -0.40 -17.17
N ALA A 85 3.37 0.04 -16.50
CA ALA A 85 2.01 0.03 -17.05
C ALA A 85 1.88 1.02 -18.22
N GLY A 86 0.84 0.84 -19.03
CA GLY A 86 0.53 1.73 -20.15
C GLY A 86 0.05 3.12 -19.73
N VAL A 87 -0.18 3.34 -18.43
CA VAL A 87 -0.58 4.63 -17.88
C VAL A 87 0.53 5.14 -16.96
N THR A 88 0.75 6.46 -16.95
CA THR A 88 1.84 7.08 -16.20
C THR A 88 1.27 7.99 -15.11
N CYS A 89 1.74 7.79 -13.87
CA CYS A 89 1.41 8.65 -12.74
C CYS A 89 2.22 9.93 -12.80
N ARG A 90 1.62 11.06 -12.39
CA ARG A 90 2.34 12.33 -12.31
C ARG A 90 3.41 12.34 -11.22
N ASP A 91 3.27 11.49 -10.20
CA ASP A 91 4.28 11.28 -9.17
C ASP A 91 5.04 9.99 -9.47
N PRO A 92 6.34 10.07 -9.84
CA PRO A 92 7.12 8.88 -10.16
C PRO A 92 7.24 7.89 -9.00
N ASP A 93 7.18 8.37 -7.76
CA ASP A 93 7.28 7.49 -6.57
C ASP A 93 6.07 6.59 -6.41
N ASP A 94 4.91 6.98 -6.97
CA ASP A 94 3.69 6.18 -6.89
C ASP A 94 3.55 5.21 -8.06
N GLN A 95 4.38 5.33 -9.09
CA GLN A 95 4.25 4.53 -10.30
C GLN A 95 4.33 3.03 -10.02
N MET A 96 5.21 2.60 -9.11
CA MET A 96 5.40 1.18 -8.83
C MET A 96 4.13 0.51 -8.27
N PHE A 97 3.30 1.24 -7.53
CA PHE A 97 2.02 0.71 -7.03
C PHE A 97 1.03 0.50 -8.16
N ILE A 98 1.00 1.44 -9.10
CA ILE A 98 0.15 1.36 -10.29
C ILE A 98 0.59 0.20 -11.19
N ASP A 99 1.88 0.08 -11.44
CA ASP A 99 2.43 -0.97 -12.28
C ASP A 99 2.07 -2.37 -11.74
N LEU A 100 2.22 -2.55 -10.42
CA LEU A 100 1.91 -3.83 -9.80
C LEU A 100 0.42 -4.13 -9.86
N ALA A 101 -0.42 -3.14 -9.55
CA ALA A 101 -1.87 -3.31 -9.59
C ALA A 101 -2.35 -3.67 -11.00
N VAL A 102 -1.83 -3.01 -12.03
CA VAL A 102 -2.19 -3.30 -13.42
C VAL A 102 -1.74 -4.70 -13.82
N SER A 103 -0.51 -5.08 -13.48
CA SER A 103 0.04 -6.39 -13.83
C SER A 103 -0.77 -7.55 -13.25
N HIS A 104 -1.30 -7.40 -12.03
CA HIS A 104 -2.06 -8.43 -11.34
C HIS A 104 -3.57 -8.20 -11.38
N GLN A 105 -4.02 -7.10 -11.98
CA GLN A 105 -5.43 -6.66 -11.94
C GLN A 105 -5.94 -6.64 -10.51
N ALA A 106 -5.12 -6.08 -9.61
CA ALA A 106 -5.37 -6.03 -8.18
C ALA A 106 -6.14 -4.77 -7.81
N LEU A 107 -6.85 -4.83 -6.67
CA LEU A 107 -7.40 -3.63 -6.04
C LEU A 107 -6.23 -2.77 -5.54
N LEU A 108 -6.23 -1.49 -5.88
CA LEU A 108 -5.22 -0.54 -5.40
C LEU A 108 -5.83 0.37 -4.34
N LEU A 109 -5.27 0.35 -3.15
CA LEU A 109 -5.69 1.24 -2.07
C LEU A 109 -4.68 2.39 -1.93
N SER A 110 -5.18 3.62 -2.01
CA SER A 110 -4.36 4.83 -1.89
C SER A 110 -5.25 6.00 -1.49
N LYS A 111 -4.67 6.93 -0.73
CA LYS A 111 -5.28 8.24 -0.44
C LYS A 111 -4.58 9.37 -1.19
N ASP A 112 -3.55 9.06 -1.95
CA ASP A 112 -2.74 10.04 -2.66
C ASP A 112 -3.51 10.56 -3.89
N GLN A 113 -3.61 11.88 -4.03
CA GLN A 113 -4.31 12.48 -5.16
C GLN A 113 -3.66 12.16 -6.50
N ALA A 114 -2.34 11.97 -6.53
CA ALA A 114 -1.64 11.57 -7.75
C ALA A 114 -2.10 10.20 -8.25
N VAL A 115 -2.56 9.33 -7.34
CA VAL A 115 -3.12 8.01 -7.69
C VAL A 115 -4.62 8.12 -7.94
N LEU A 116 -5.35 8.80 -7.04
CA LEU A 116 -6.81 8.90 -7.12
C LEU A 116 -7.27 9.59 -8.42
N CYS A 117 -6.50 10.56 -8.91
CA CYS A 117 -6.82 11.25 -10.17
C CYS A 117 -6.72 10.33 -11.39
N MET A 118 -6.14 9.14 -11.24
CA MET A 118 -6.00 8.16 -12.32
C MET A 118 -7.13 7.11 -12.34
N ARG A 119 -8.14 7.24 -11.49
CA ARG A 119 -9.22 6.24 -11.37
C ARG A 119 -9.80 5.80 -12.70
N LYS A 120 -10.16 6.76 -13.58
CA LYS A 120 -10.77 6.42 -14.87
C LYS A 120 -9.82 5.67 -15.78
N ARG A 121 -8.57 6.12 -15.84
CA ARG A 121 -7.55 5.46 -16.67
C ARG A 121 -7.27 4.06 -16.17
N LEU A 122 -7.19 3.88 -14.85
CA LEU A 122 -6.93 2.58 -14.25
C LEU A 122 -8.13 1.64 -14.41
N GLN A 123 -9.34 2.16 -14.37
CA GLN A 123 -10.53 1.36 -14.67
C GLN A 123 -10.46 0.76 -16.06
N GLY A 124 -9.91 1.50 -17.03
CA GLY A 124 -9.67 0.99 -18.38
C GLY A 124 -8.64 -0.15 -18.43
N CYS A 125 -7.81 -0.28 -17.38
CA CYS A 125 -6.86 -1.38 -17.20
C CYS A 125 -7.39 -2.48 -16.28
N SER A 126 -8.69 -2.47 -15.97
CA SER A 126 -9.34 -3.41 -15.04
C SER A 126 -8.80 -3.30 -13.62
N VAL A 127 -8.38 -2.10 -13.21
CA VAL A 127 -7.90 -1.83 -11.85
C VAL A 127 -8.84 -0.86 -11.17
N LYS A 128 -9.33 -1.25 -9.98
CA LYS A 128 -10.14 -0.41 -9.12
C LYS A 128 -9.25 0.27 -8.09
N VAL A 129 -9.45 1.58 -7.92
CA VAL A 129 -8.72 2.38 -6.93
C VAL A 129 -9.70 2.84 -5.86
N GLN A 130 -9.37 2.60 -4.59
CA GLN A 130 -10.19 2.99 -3.44
C GLN A 130 -9.30 3.53 -2.32
N GLU A 131 -9.89 4.30 -1.41
CA GLU A 131 -9.19 4.76 -0.22
C GLU A 131 -9.28 3.74 0.92
N THR A 132 -10.35 2.97 0.96
CA THR A 132 -10.60 1.98 2.02
C THR A 132 -11.22 0.72 1.43
N VAL A 133 -11.23 -0.34 2.25
CA VAL A 133 -11.97 -1.58 1.97
C VAL A 133 -13.35 -1.45 2.60
N ASP A 134 -14.35 -1.79 1.84
CA ASP A 134 -15.75 -1.77 2.33
C ASP A 134 -16.05 -2.92 3.28
#